data_ddb2c2482a34fe6b83393904f768ab64
#
_entry.id   ddb2c2482a34fe6b83393904f768ab64
#
_cell.length_a   1.000
_cell.length_b   1.000
_cell.length_c   1.000
_cell.angle_alpha   90.00
_cell.angle_beta   90.00
_cell.angle_gamma   90.00
#
_symmetry.space_group_name_H-M   'P 1'
#
loop_
_entity.id
_entity.type
_entity.pdbx_description
1 polymer ?
#
loop_
_entity_poly.entity_id
_entity_poly.type
_entity_poly.pdbx_seq_one_letter_code
_entity_poly.pdbx_strand_id
1 'polypeptide(L)'
;TYTATGLTNSRFYITIKAIEITAQQQEVNGMKQCMDADNLHRRLKKIIGQVQAIDRMIDEDVPCEDILSQINAAKSALHGCGKVVLEGHIKHCVRDGIEHGDADKTIENFTKAVERFSNMG
;
A
#
# COMPACT_ATOMS: atom_id res chain seq x y z
N THR A 1 17.10 7.24 -24.02
CA THR A 1 17.37 5.83 -23.71
C THR A 1 16.80 5.40 -22.38
N TYR A 2 16.93 6.23 -21.36
CA TYR A 2 16.38 5.95 -20.04
C TYR A 2 14.84 5.95 -20.03
N THR A 3 14.21 6.89 -20.72
CA THR A 3 12.76 7.00 -20.86
C THR A 3 12.15 5.84 -21.64
N ALA A 4 12.81 5.35 -22.67
CA ALA A 4 12.34 4.21 -23.46
C ALA A 4 12.39 2.89 -22.65
N THR A 5 13.43 2.70 -21.84
CA THR A 5 13.57 1.53 -20.97
C THR A 5 12.53 1.55 -19.84
N GLY A 6 12.23 2.72 -19.27
CA GLY A 6 11.19 2.89 -18.26
C GLY A 6 9.78 2.62 -18.79
N LEU A 7 9.48 3.06 -20.01
CA LEU A 7 8.21 2.79 -20.67
C LEU A 7 8.01 1.31 -21.02
N THR A 8 9.06 0.62 -21.47
CA THR A 8 9.01 -0.80 -21.80
C THR A 8 8.85 -1.66 -20.54
N ASN A 9 9.55 -1.34 -19.46
CA ASN A 9 9.43 -2.01 -18.18
C ASN A 9 8.07 -1.78 -17.53
N SER A 10 7.49 -0.59 -17.66
CA SER A 10 6.16 -0.28 -17.16
C SER A 10 5.07 -1.09 -17.89
N ARG A 11 5.15 -1.21 -19.22
CA ARG A 11 4.23 -2.02 -20.01
C ARG A 11 4.33 -3.50 -19.70
N PHE A 12 5.54 -4.01 -19.60
CA PHE A 12 5.82 -5.41 -19.27
C PHE A 12 5.33 -5.75 -17.84
N TYR A 13 5.58 -4.87 -16.90
CA TYR A 13 5.13 -4.99 -15.51
C TYR A 13 3.60 -4.97 -15.39
N ILE A 14 2.94 -4.09 -16.14
CA ILE A 14 1.47 -4.02 -16.20
C ILE A 14 0.88 -5.29 -16.82
N THR A 15 1.51 -5.84 -17.86
CA THR A 15 1.05 -7.06 -18.54
C THR A 15 1.20 -8.30 -17.65
N ILE A 16 2.33 -8.44 -16.96
CA ILE A 16 2.56 -9.55 -16.01
C ILE A 16 1.59 -9.44 -14.83
N LYS A 17 1.40 -8.26 -14.26
CA LYS A 17 0.41 -8.04 -13.20
C LYS A 17 -1.02 -8.29 -13.65
N ALA A 18 -1.37 -7.96 -14.89
CA ALA A 18 -2.69 -8.25 -15.43
C ALA A 18 -2.95 -9.77 -15.53
N ILE A 19 -1.94 -10.56 -15.87
CA ILE A 19 -2.02 -12.03 -15.94
C ILE A 19 -2.10 -12.64 -14.52
N GLU A 20 -1.34 -12.13 -13.58
CA GLU A 20 -1.39 -12.55 -12.18
C GLU A 20 -2.73 -12.14 -11.52
N ILE A 21 -3.26 -10.98 -11.85
CA ILE A 21 -4.55 -10.47 -11.36
C ILE A 21 -5.70 -11.35 -11.84
N THR A 22 -5.68 -11.87 -13.07
CA THR A 22 -6.74 -12.77 -13.56
C THR A 22 -6.76 -14.12 -12.85
N ALA A 23 -5.61 -14.64 -12.46
CA ALA A 23 -5.52 -15.90 -11.72
C ALA A 23 -5.89 -15.76 -10.22
N GLN A 24 -5.64 -14.60 -9.63
CA GLN A 24 -5.88 -14.31 -8.21
C GLN A 24 -7.16 -13.52 -7.94
N GLN A 25 -7.89 -13.13 -8.98
CA GLN A 25 -9.01 -12.18 -8.87
C GLN A 25 -10.20 -12.73 -8.07
N GLN A 26 -10.32 -14.04 -7.93
CA GLN A 26 -11.38 -14.66 -7.12
C GLN A 26 -11.06 -14.61 -5.61
N GLU A 27 -9.79 -14.64 -5.23
CA GLU A 27 -9.38 -14.46 -3.82
C GLU A 27 -9.31 -13.00 -3.40
N VAL A 28 -8.99 -12.10 -4.35
CA VAL A 28 -8.80 -10.66 -4.10
C VAL A 28 -10.12 -9.89 -3.95
N ASN A 29 -11.21 -10.37 -4.52
CA ASN A 29 -12.52 -9.72 -4.36
C ASN A 29 -13.01 -9.72 -2.90
N GLY A 30 -12.63 -10.72 -2.10
CA GLY A 30 -12.91 -10.73 -0.68
C GLY A 30 -12.08 -9.72 0.12
N MET A 31 -10.80 -9.52 -0.25
CA MET A 31 -9.88 -8.58 0.43
C MET A 31 -10.19 -7.11 0.13
N LYS A 32 -10.67 -6.81 -1.07
CA LYS A 32 -11.03 -5.45 -1.47
C LYS A 32 -12.21 -4.89 -0.66
N GLN A 33 -13.10 -5.76 -0.19
CA GLN A 33 -14.23 -5.38 0.68
C GLN A 33 -13.81 -5.13 2.13
N CYS A 34 -12.65 -5.62 2.54
CA CYS A 34 -12.16 -5.47 3.92
C CYS A 34 -11.62 -4.07 4.22
N MET A 35 -11.17 -3.35 3.22
CA MET A 35 -10.55 -2.04 3.39
C MET A 35 -11.40 -0.93 2.75
N ASP A 36 -11.30 0.27 3.30
CA ASP A 36 -11.89 1.47 2.72
C ASP A 36 -11.05 1.93 1.53
N ALA A 37 -11.33 1.35 0.35
CA ALA A 37 -10.57 1.57 -0.86
C ALA A 37 -10.60 3.04 -1.31
N ASP A 38 -11.73 3.71 -1.22
CA ASP A 38 -11.86 5.12 -1.62
C ASP A 38 -11.02 6.05 -0.75
N ASN A 39 -11.03 5.81 0.56
CA ASN A 39 -10.18 6.53 1.51
C ASN A 39 -8.70 6.29 1.22
N LEU A 40 -8.30 5.04 0.99
CA LEU A 40 -6.93 4.67 0.66
C LEU A 40 -6.45 5.30 -0.64
N HIS A 41 -7.24 5.24 -1.70
CA HIS A 41 -6.89 5.86 -2.98
C HIS A 41 -6.69 7.37 -2.85
N ARG A 42 -7.57 8.05 -2.12
CA ARG A 42 -7.46 9.48 -1.85
C ARG A 42 -6.18 9.83 -1.09
N ARG A 43 -5.85 9.06 -0.05
CA ARG A 43 -4.62 9.21 0.73
C ARG A 43 -3.38 8.96 -0.12
N LEU A 44 -3.39 7.89 -0.91
CA LEU A 44 -2.27 7.53 -1.78
C LEU A 44 -2.01 8.57 -2.87
N LYS A 45 -3.06 9.15 -3.45
CA LYS A 45 -2.91 10.26 -4.41
C LYS A 45 -2.21 11.48 -3.80
N LYS A 46 -2.53 11.81 -2.55
CA LYS A 46 -1.83 12.88 -1.82
C LYS A 46 -0.37 12.52 -1.57
N ILE A 47 -0.09 11.28 -1.19
CA ILE A 47 1.28 10.79 -0.95
C ILE A 47 2.10 10.82 -2.24
N ILE A 48 1.53 10.42 -3.36
CA ILE A 48 2.19 10.52 -4.67
C ILE A 48 2.58 11.98 -4.95
N GLY A 49 1.69 12.93 -4.70
CA GLY A 49 1.99 14.35 -4.83
C GLY A 49 3.12 14.81 -3.90
N GLN A 50 3.14 14.34 -2.66
CA GLN A 50 4.22 14.62 -1.71
C GLN A 50 5.57 14.06 -2.18
N VAL A 51 5.59 12.84 -2.70
CA VAL A 51 6.80 12.21 -3.24
C VAL A 51 7.32 12.97 -4.46
N GLN A 52 6.44 13.40 -5.34
CA GLN A 52 6.80 14.21 -6.49
C GLN A 52 7.37 15.57 -6.06
N ALA A 53 6.81 16.18 -5.02
CA ALA A 53 7.33 17.42 -4.45
C ALA A 53 8.74 17.23 -3.86
N ILE A 54 8.99 16.13 -3.16
CA ILE A 54 10.31 15.78 -2.62
C ILE A 54 11.33 15.63 -3.76
N ASP A 55 10.96 14.98 -4.83
CA ASP A 55 11.80 14.81 -6.02
C ASP A 55 12.22 16.17 -6.60
N ARG A 56 11.27 17.12 -6.71
CA ARG A 56 11.58 18.48 -7.16
C ARG A 56 12.47 19.27 -6.20
N MET A 57 12.30 19.07 -4.89
CA MET A 57 13.10 19.76 -3.87
C MET A 57 14.60 19.45 -3.99
N ILE A 58 14.94 18.27 -4.47
CA ILE A 58 16.34 17.86 -4.68
C ILE A 58 17.01 18.75 -5.74
N ASP A 59 16.28 19.14 -6.76
CA ASP A 59 16.78 19.97 -7.85
C ASP A 59 16.68 21.49 -7.57
N GLU A 60 15.88 21.88 -6.60
CA GLU A 60 15.58 23.28 -6.27
C GLU A 60 16.45 23.87 -5.15
N ASP A 61 17.51 23.19 -4.77
CA ASP A 61 18.47 23.66 -3.75
C ASP A 61 17.83 23.91 -2.38
N VAL A 62 16.84 23.09 -2.02
CA VAL A 62 16.16 23.14 -0.73
C VAL A 62 17.10 22.57 0.36
N PRO A 63 17.12 23.16 1.58
CA PRO A 63 17.94 22.65 2.68
C PRO A 63 17.67 21.17 2.98
N CYS A 64 18.73 20.42 3.29
CA CYS A 64 18.64 18.97 3.54
C CYS A 64 17.68 18.63 4.69
N GLU A 65 17.63 19.44 5.74
CA GLU A 65 16.73 19.24 6.87
C GLU A 65 15.25 19.36 6.46
N ASP A 66 14.93 20.21 5.50
CA ASP A 66 13.57 20.36 5.00
C ASP A 66 13.17 19.17 4.13
N ILE A 67 14.10 18.67 3.31
CA ILE A 67 13.88 17.44 2.52
C ILE A 67 13.62 16.25 3.44
N LEU A 68 14.44 16.09 4.50
CA LEU A 68 14.26 15.03 5.47
C LEU A 68 12.92 15.13 6.22
N SER A 69 12.49 16.35 6.55
CA SER A 69 11.16 16.57 7.16
C SER A 69 10.03 16.14 6.23
N GLN A 70 10.13 16.42 4.95
CA GLN A 70 9.13 16.01 3.95
C GLN A 70 9.13 14.50 3.73
N ILE A 71 10.29 13.86 3.72
CA ILE A 71 10.40 12.39 3.66
C ILE A 71 9.73 11.76 4.87
N ASN A 72 9.96 12.29 6.06
CA ASN A 72 9.32 11.80 7.28
C ASN A 72 7.80 11.98 7.26
N ALA A 73 7.32 13.11 6.73
CA ALA A 73 5.90 13.35 6.55
C ALA A 73 5.24 12.32 5.60
N ALA A 74 5.90 12.02 4.47
CA ALA A 74 5.44 11.00 3.52
C ALA A 74 5.44 9.60 4.14
N LYS A 75 6.47 9.27 4.91
CA LYS A 75 6.54 8.02 5.68
C LYS A 75 5.37 7.89 6.65
N SER A 76 5.08 8.93 7.42
CA SER A 76 3.96 8.95 8.37
C SER A 76 2.61 8.83 7.68
N ALA A 77 2.45 9.45 6.52
CA ALA A 77 1.24 9.33 5.71
C ALA A 77 1.04 7.90 5.17
N LEU A 78 2.11 7.23 4.74
CA LEU A 78 2.08 5.82 4.35
C LEU A 78 1.73 4.91 5.52
N HIS A 79 2.28 5.18 6.70
CA HIS A 79 1.92 4.46 7.92
C HIS A 79 0.43 4.60 8.24
N GLY A 80 -0.14 5.80 8.06
CA GLY A 80 -1.58 6.04 8.18
C GLY A 80 -2.41 5.18 7.22
N CYS A 81 -1.94 4.97 5.99
CA CYS A 81 -2.57 4.03 5.05
C CYS A 81 -2.51 2.59 5.57
N GLY A 82 -1.40 2.17 6.15
CA GLY A 82 -1.25 0.86 6.77
C GLY A 82 -2.25 0.64 7.90
N LYS A 83 -2.49 1.65 8.72
CA LYS A 83 -3.52 1.61 9.78
C LYS A 83 -4.92 1.38 9.21
N VAL A 84 -5.28 2.06 8.14
CA VAL A 84 -6.59 1.89 7.48
C VAL A 84 -6.75 0.46 6.96
N VAL A 85 -5.72 -0.10 6.35
CA VAL A 85 -5.71 -1.49 5.87
C VAL A 85 -5.89 -2.46 7.05
N LEU A 86 -5.12 -2.29 8.11
CA LEU A 86 -5.16 -3.17 9.28
C LEU A 86 -6.52 -3.11 9.98
N GLU A 87 -7.09 -1.92 10.18
CA GLU A 87 -8.41 -1.74 10.77
C GLU A 87 -9.50 -2.45 9.95
N GLY A 88 -9.48 -2.31 8.64
CA GLY A 88 -10.41 -2.99 7.74
C GLY A 88 -10.25 -4.50 7.82
N HIS A 89 -9.02 -4.99 7.88
CA HIS A 89 -8.72 -6.42 8.01
C HIS A 89 -9.28 -7.00 9.31
N ILE A 90 -9.12 -6.29 10.43
CA ILE A 90 -9.66 -6.70 11.73
C ILE A 90 -11.19 -6.73 11.71
N LYS A 91 -11.82 -5.66 11.20
CA LYS A 91 -13.28 -5.52 11.23
C LYS A 91 -14.02 -6.50 10.33
N HIS A 92 -13.43 -6.89 9.21
CA HIS A 92 -14.09 -7.69 8.20
C HIS A 92 -13.45 -9.07 8.05
N CYS A 93 -12.19 -9.14 7.64
CA CYS A 93 -11.56 -10.42 7.30
C CYS A 93 -11.31 -11.30 8.52
N VAL A 94 -10.84 -10.73 9.63
CA VAL A 94 -10.56 -11.48 10.86
C VAL A 94 -11.87 -11.96 11.49
N ARG A 95 -12.85 -11.08 11.60
CA ARG A 95 -14.17 -11.44 12.16
C ARG A 95 -14.85 -12.53 11.35
N ASP A 96 -14.90 -12.36 10.02
CA ASP A 96 -15.51 -13.33 9.11
C ASP A 96 -14.79 -14.69 9.14
N GLY A 97 -13.45 -14.67 9.18
CA GLY A 97 -12.64 -15.88 9.27
C GLY A 97 -12.84 -16.65 10.58
N ILE A 98 -13.06 -15.96 11.70
CA ILE A 98 -13.34 -16.58 12.99
C ILE A 98 -14.77 -17.16 13.03
N GLU A 99 -15.75 -16.40 12.53
CA GLU A 99 -17.16 -16.79 12.59
C GLU A 99 -17.53 -17.86 11.55
N HIS A 100 -16.96 -17.80 10.34
CA HIS A 100 -17.40 -18.59 9.19
C HIS A 100 -16.29 -19.36 8.48
N GLY A 101 -15.04 -19.25 8.91
CA GLY A 101 -13.88 -19.87 8.27
C GLY A 101 -13.05 -20.71 9.23
N ASP A 102 -11.79 -20.92 8.85
CA ASP A 102 -10.78 -21.60 9.68
C ASP A 102 -10.17 -20.59 10.66
N ALA A 103 -10.53 -20.68 11.93
CA ALA A 103 -10.08 -19.77 12.98
C ALA A 103 -8.55 -19.78 13.14
N ASP A 104 -7.90 -20.94 13.08
CA ASP A 104 -6.46 -21.07 13.24
C ASP A 104 -5.70 -20.40 12.10
N LYS A 105 -6.15 -20.60 10.86
CA LYS A 105 -5.58 -19.96 9.68
C LYS A 105 -5.80 -18.45 9.70
N THR A 106 -6.96 -18.00 10.17
CA THR A 106 -7.31 -16.58 10.31
C THR A 106 -6.39 -15.91 11.32
N ILE A 107 -6.13 -16.52 12.46
CA ILE A 107 -5.22 -16.01 13.49
C ILE A 107 -3.79 -15.95 12.95
N GLU A 108 -3.33 -16.97 12.23
CA GLU A 108 -2.02 -16.99 11.59
C GLU A 108 -1.86 -15.82 10.60
N ASN A 109 -2.84 -15.62 9.73
CA ASN A 109 -2.84 -14.51 8.76
C ASN A 109 -2.87 -13.15 9.44
N PHE A 110 -3.63 -13.01 10.52
CA PHE A 110 -3.68 -11.79 11.32
C PHE A 110 -2.32 -11.50 11.97
N THR A 111 -1.68 -12.51 12.53
CA THR A 111 -0.34 -12.38 13.11
C THR A 111 0.67 -11.87 12.09
N LYS A 112 0.64 -12.38 10.87
CA LYS A 112 1.48 -11.90 9.76
C LYS A 112 1.19 -10.44 9.41
N ALA A 113 -0.07 -10.04 9.39
CA ALA A 113 -0.46 -8.66 9.12
C ALA A 113 0.06 -7.71 10.20
N VAL A 114 -0.04 -8.08 11.46
CA VAL A 114 0.47 -7.30 12.60
C VAL A 114 1.98 -7.17 12.53
N GLU A 115 2.69 -8.26 12.24
CA GLU A 115 4.16 -8.24 12.05
C GLU A 115 4.57 -7.25 10.97
N ARG A 116 3.94 -7.33 9.80
CA ARG A 116 4.24 -6.44 8.68
C ARG A 116 3.95 -4.98 9.02
N PHE A 117 2.85 -4.73 9.70
CA PHE A 117 2.52 -3.39 10.16
C PHE A 117 3.54 -2.86 11.17
N SER A 118 3.97 -3.68 12.13
CA SER A 118 4.98 -3.31 13.12
C SER A 118 6.32 -2.97 12.47
N ASN A 119 6.69 -3.64 11.40
CA ASN A 119 7.93 -3.41 10.67
C ASN A 119 7.92 -2.12 9.82
N MET A 120 6.78 -1.50 9.63
CA MET A 120 6.66 -0.22 8.91
C MET A 120 7.17 0.98 9.72
N GLY A 121 7.18 0.88 11.02
CA GLY A 121 7.64 1.93 11.91
C GLY A 121 9.12 1.86 12.15
#